data_ee7936dcf0f49cf47435fc505cf333dd
#
_entry.id   ee7936dcf0f49cf47435fc505cf333dd
#
_cell.length_a   1.000
_cell.length_b   1.000
_cell.length_c   1.000
_cell.angle_alpha   90.00
_cell.angle_beta   90.00
_cell.angle_gamma   90.00
#
_symmetry.space_group_name_H-M   'P 1'
#
loop_
_entity.id
_entity.type
_entity.pdbx_description
1 polymer ?
#
loop_
_entity_poly.entity_id
_entity_poly.type
_entity_poly.pdbx_seq_one_letter_code
_entity_poly.pdbx_strand_id
1 'polypeptide(L)'
;MQLYEALAVKVTEWRKQNYLHDEYPAIGEILEWTQQPDVPVFRLRAPQLRALETYWYLRLVEKTPHIFDLYQSLFSKKSDLLEAFGIPDEAFKEADYDFEALIASVKTDDDFVKGYKLEALRETLTLDYPSYILALAMGAGKTVLIGAIFATEFVCVKSQVGTFGEF
;
A
#
# COMPACT_ATOMS: atom_id res chain seq x y z
N MET A 1 -13.40 5.93 -6.52
CA MET A 1 -12.59 4.66 -6.46
C MET A 1 -11.81 4.63 -5.15
N GLN A 2 -11.85 3.53 -4.42
CA GLN A 2 -11.15 3.42 -3.13
C GLN A 2 -9.67 3.05 -3.34
N LEU A 3 -8.80 3.38 -2.34
CA LEU A 3 -7.36 3.09 -2.39
C LEU A 3 -7.06 1.61 -2.70
N TYR A 4 -7.75 0.69 -2.02
CA TYR A 4 -7.51 -0.74 -2.21
C TYR A 4 -7.86 -1.23 -3.62
N GLU A 5 -8.83 -0.59 -4.29
CA GLU A 5 -9.19 -0.89 -5.69
C GLU A 5 -8.10 -0.42 -6.65
N ALA A 6 -7.60 0.81 -6.44
CA ALA A 6 -6.50 1.36 -7.23
C ALA A 6 -5.22 0.52 -7.07
N LEU A 7 -4.88 0.13 -5.85
CA LEU A 7 -3.76 -0.78 -5.57
C LEU A 7 -3.95 -2.15 -6.22
N ALA A 8 -5.16 -2.72 -6.18
CA ALA A 8 -5.44 -4.01 -6.81
C ALA A 8 -5.19 -3.99 -8.33
N VAL A 9 -5.50 -2.87 -9.00
CA VAL A 9 -5.17 -2.68 -10.42
C VAL A 9 -3.66 -2.69 -10.62
N LYS A 10 -2.91 -1.90 -9.85
CA LYS A 10 -1.45 -1.81 -9.94
C LYS A 10 -0.74 -3.13 -9.65
N VAL A 11 -1.15 -3.82 -8.61
CA VAL A 11 -0.64 -5.17 -8.27
C VAL A 11 -0.92 -6.17 -9.40
N THR A 12 -2.10 -6.08 -10.04
CA THR A 12 -2.44 -6.93 -11.18
C THR A 12 -1.56 -6.63 -12.40
N GLU A 13 -1.26 -5.36 -12.66
CA GLU A 13 -0.32 -4.95 -13.71
C GLU A 13 1.09 -5.47 -13.41
N TRP A 14 1.57 -5.33 -12.18
CA TRP A 14 2.86 -5.83 -11.74
C TRP A 14 2.98 -7.36 -11.88
N ARG A 15 1.93 -8.11 -11.53
CA ARG A 15 1.87 -9.55 -11.78
C ARG A 15 1.98 -9.89 -13.27
N LYS A 16 1.29 -9.15 -14.15
CA LYS A 16 1.38 -9.34 -15.61
C LYS A 16 2.77 -9.05 -16.17
N GLN A 17 3.56 -8.22 -15.51
CA GLN A 17 4.96 -7.93 -15.80
C GLN A 17 5.91 -8.91 -15.11
N ASN A 18 5.41 -10.08 -14.71
CA ASN A 18 6.17 -11.10 -14.01
C ASN A 18 6.88 -10.57 -12.76
N TYR A 19 6.20 -9.72 -11.98
CA TYR A 19 6.69 -9.07 -10.75
C TYR A 19 8.01 -8.31 -10.92
N LEU A 20 8.34 -7.86 -12.13
CA LEU A 20 9.64 -7.28 -12.47
C LEU A 20 10.79 -8.21 -12.02
N HIS A 21 10.72 -9.49 -12.44
CA HIS A 21 11.60 -10.57 -11.97
C HIS A 21 13.10 -10.24 -12.12
N ASP A 22 13.47 -9.49 -13.15
CA ASP A 22 14.85 -9.05 -13.37
C ASP A 22 15.36 -8.08 -12.28
N GLU A 23 14.45 -7.31 -11.65
CA GLU A 23 14.80 -6.39 -10.57
C GLU A 23 14.70 -7.03 -9.18
N TYR A 24 13.72 -7.94 -9.00
CA TYR A 24 13.40 -8.55 -7.71
C TYR A 24 13.27 -10.09 -7.81
N PRO A 25 14.32 -10.80 -8.26
CA PRO A 25 14.24 -12.21 -8.61
C PRO A 25 13.76 -13.09 -7.45
N ALA A 26 14.30 -12.89 -6.25
CA ALA A 26 13.93 -13.70 -5.09
C ALA A 26 12.45 -13.58 -4.71
N ILE A 27 11.88 -12.38 -4.80
CA ILE A 27 10.46 -12.16 -4.49
C ILE A 27 9.57 -12.63 -5.63
N GLY A 28 9.98 -12.41 -6.88
CA GLY A 28 9.30 -12.95 -8.07
C GLY A 28 9.17 -14.48 -7.99
N GLU A 29 10.25 -15.18 -7.75
CA GLU A 29 10.27 -16.65 -7.57
C GLU A 29 9.36 -17.11 -6.43
N ILE A 30 9.37 -16.44 -5.27
CA ILE A 30 8.52 -16.81 -4.14
C ILE A 30 7.05 -16.61 -4.49
N LEU A 31 6.68 -15.48 -5.11
CA LEU A 31 5.30 -15.20 -5.49
C LEU A 31 4.80 -16.17 -6.56
N GLU A 32 5.60 -16.56 -7.53
CA GLU A 32 5.29 -17.60 -8.49
C GLU A 32 5.13 -18.97 -7.83
N TRP A 33 6.08 -19.33 -6.98
CA TRP A 33 6.05 -20.61 -6.27
C TRP A 33 4.81 -20.80 -5.39
N THR A 34 4.34 -19.75 -4.71
CA THR A 34 3.12 -19.80 -3.90
C THR A 34 1.85 -20.02 -4.72
N GLN A 35 1.91 -19.92 -6.04
CA GLN A 35 0.80 -20.11 -6.97
C GLN A 35 0.84 -21.48 -7.68
N GLN A 36 1.92 -22.24 -7.56
CA GLN A 36 2.06 -23.53 -8.24
C GLN A 36 1.05 -24.56 -7.71
N PRO A 37 0.28 -25.21 -8.60
CA PRO A 37 -0.77 -26.15 -8.19
C PRO A 37 -0.23 -27.43 -7.54
N ASP A 38 1.00 -27.80 -7.84
CA ASP A 38 1.60 -29.07 -7.45
C ASP A 38 2.31 -29.03 -6.08
N VAL A 39 2.31 -27.89 -5.39
CA VAL A 39 2.94 -27.70 -4.07
C VAL A 39 1.87 -27.43 -2.99
N PRO A 40 1.14 -28.47 -2.53
CA PRO A 40 -0.04 -28.29 -1.68
C PRO A 40 0.27 -27.72 -0.29
N VAL A 41 1.50 -27.86 0.20
CA VAL A 41 1.87 -27.51 1.59
C VAL A 41 2.07 -26.00 1.79
N PHE A 42 2.37 -25.26 0.74
CA PHE A 42 2.71 -23.83 0.83
C PHE A 42 1.79 -22.92 0.00
N ARG A 43 0.70 -23.46 -0.51
CA ARG A 43 -0.24 -22.68 -1.33
C ARG A 43 -0.99 -21.66 -0.49
N LEU A 44 -0.72 -20.41 -0.73
CA LEU A 44 -1.51 -19.32 -0.16
C LEU A 44 -2.92 -19.30 -0.76
N ARG A 45 -3.92 -19.06 0.08
CA ARG A 45 -5.27 -18.77 -0.42
C ARG A 45 -5.30 -17.43 -1.14
N ALA A 46 -6.22 -17.25 -2.07
CA ALA A 46 -6.31 -16.03 -2.87
C ALA A 46 -6.29 -14.70 -2.07
N PRO A 47 -6.95 -14.55 -0.90
CA PRO A 47 -6.83 -13.36 -0.09
C PRO A 47 -5.43 -13.15 0.51
N GLN A 48 -4.75 -14.24 0.91
CA GLN A 48 -3.40 -14.20 1.46
C GLN A 48 -2.39 -13.80 0.38
N LEU A 49 -2.50 -14.42 -0.80
CA LEU A 49 -1.64 -14.09 -1.93
C LEU A 49 -1.80 -12.62 -2.31
N ARG A 50 -3.04 -12.13 -2.49
CA ARG A 50 -3.28 -10.71 -2.80
C ARG A 50 -2.70 -9.77 -1.75
N ALA A 51 -2.81 -10.10 -0.47
CA ALA A 51 -2.24 -9.30 0.60
C ALA A 51 -0.71 -9.32 0.58
N LEU A 52 -0.09 -10.48 0.31
CA LEU A 52 1.37 -10.61 0.19
C LEU A 52 1.89 -9.84 -1.04
N GLU A 53 1.22 -9.95 -2.18
CA GLU A 53 1.55 -9.19 -3.38
C GLU A 53 1.43 -7.68 -3.15
N THR A 54 0.34 -7.23 -2.50
CA THR A 54 0.16 -5.81 -2.17
C THR A 54 1.27 -5.32 -1.24
N TYR A 55 1.64 -6.12 -0.23
CA TYR A 55 2.74 -5.80 0.67
C TYR A 55 4.05 -5.61 -0.10
N TRP A 56 4.42 -6.56 -0.97
CA TRP A 56 5.66 -6.48 -1.72
C TRP A 56 5.64 -5.40 -2.80
N TYR A 57 4.50 -5.16 -3.43
CA TYR A 57 4.33 -4.03 -4.35
C TYR A 57 4.62 -2.69 -3.66
N LEU A 58 3.99 -2.45 -2.50
CA LEU A 58 4.23 -1.25 -1.70
C LEU A 58 5.69 -1.14 -1.23
N ARG A 59 6.30 -2.28 -0.88
CA ARG A 59 7.67 -2.35 -0.36
C ARG A 59 8.73 -2.11 -1.44
N LEU A 60 8.60 -2.74 -2.59
CA LEU A 60 9.60 -2.76 -3.64
C LEU A 60 9.36 -1.70 -4.72
N VAL A 61 8.14 -1.61 -5.24
CA VAL A 61 7.81 -0.73 -6.36
C VAL A 61 7.56 0.69 -5.86
N GLU A 62 6.67 0.86 -4.89
CA GLU A 62 6.33 2.17 -4.32
C GLU A 62 7.35 2.63 -3.24
N LYS A 63 8.26 1.77 -2.78
CA LYS A 63 9.32 2.05 -1.77
C LYS A 63 8.77 2.54 -0.44
N THR A 64 7.62 2.01 -0.05
CA THR A 64 6.95 2.32 1.23
C THR A 64 6.73 3.83 1.41
N PRO A 65 6.03 4.51 0.50
CA PRO A 65 5.83 5.96 0.60
C PRO A 65 4.94 6.31 1.79
N HIS A 66 4.94 7.58 2.18
CA HIS A 66 3.88 8.08 3.07
C HIS A 66 2.52 7.90 2.40
N ILE A 67 1.47 7.64 3.20
CA ILE A 67 0.14 7.35 2.66
C ILE A 67 -0.39 8.46 1.75
N PHE A 68 -0.08 9.70 2.06
CA PHE A 68 -0.46 10.85 1.25
C PHE A 68 0.19 10.83 -0.14
N ASP A 69 1.48 10.54 -0.21
CA ASP A 69 2.22 10.43 -1.48
C ASP A 69 1.69 9.27 -2.33
N LEU A 70 1.32 8.16 -1.67
CA LEU A 70 0.70 7.03 -2.33
C LEU A 70 -0.65 7.41 -2.97
N TYR A 71 -1.50 8.15 -2.26
CA TYR A 71 -2.74 8.63 -2.82
C TYR A 71 -2.51 9.54 -4.02
N GLN A 72 -1.56 10.48 -3.92
CA GLN A 72 -1.23 11.37 -5.04
C GLN A 72 -0.69 10.62 -6.26
N SER A 73 0.08 9.55 -6.06
CA SER A 73 0.60 8.74 -7.18
C SER A 73 -0.49 7.94 -7.89
N LEU A 74 -1.51 7.49 -7.15
CA LEU A 74 -2.59 6.64 -7.68
C LEU A 74 -3.75 7.44 -8.26
N PHE A 75 -4.02 8.65 -7.77
CA PHE A 75 -5.16 9.49 -8.17
C PHE A 75 -4.66 10.78 -8.82
N SER A 76 -4.55 10.78 -10.14
CA SER A 76 -4.04 11.93 -10.90
C SER A 76 -5.02 13.12 -10.99
N LYS A 77 -6.33 12.87 -10.80
CA LYS A 77 -7.35 13.92 -10.81
C LYS A 77 -7.65 14.36 -9.39
N LYS A 78 -7.69 15.68 -9.16
CA LYS A 78 -8.02 16.25 -7.85
C LYS A 78 -9.39 15.78 -7.31
N SER A 79 -10.39 15.67 -8.18
CA SER A 79 -11.71 15.16 -7.79
C SER A 79 -11.67 13.74 -7.23
N ASP A 80 -10.91 12.86 -7.90
CA ASP A 80 -10.79 11.46 -7.50
C ASP A 80 -10.02 11.34 -6.18
N LEU A 81 -9.04 12.22 -5.97
CA LEU A 81 -8.25 12.31 -4.75
C LEU A 81 -9.10 12.80 -3.56
N LEU A 82 -9.92 13.84 -3.75
CA LEU A 82 -10.85 14.33 -2.73
C LEU A 82 -11.87 13.26 -2.32
N GLU A 83 -12.47 12.59 -3.31
CA GLU A 83 -13.38 11.48 -3.07
C GLU A 83 -12.69 10.34 -2.29
N ALA A 84 -11.47 9.97 -2.68
CA ALA A 84 -10.71 8.89 -2.05
C ALA A 84 -10.31 9.21 -0.60
N PHE A 85 -10.06 10.48 -0.27
CA PHE A 85 -9.84 10.95 1.10
C PHE A 85 -11.13 11.16 1.89
N GLY A 86 -12.29 11.10 1.25
CA GLY A 86 -13.58 11.40 1.88
C GLY A 86 -13.73 12.88 2.25
N ILE A 87 -13.08 13.78 1.52
CA ILE A 87 -13.16 15.22 1.74
C ILE A 87 -14.39 15.78 1.04
N PRO A 88 -15.31 16.46 1.76
CA PRO A 88 -16.48 17.09 1.16
C PRO A 88 -16.08 18.25 0.23
N ASP A 89 -16.88 18.49 -0.81
CA ASP A 89 -16.67 19.60 -1.75
C ASP A 89 -16.71 20.96 -1.03
N GLU A 90 -17.51 21.11 0.03
CA GLU A 90 -17.60 22.30 0.84
C GLU A 90 -16.28 22.63 1.54
N ALA A 91 -15.56 21.63 2.05
CA ALA A 91 -14.26 21.80 2.66
C ALA A 91 -13.22 22.26 1.63
N PHE A 92 -13.27 21.72 0.43
CA PHE A 92 -12.38 22.15 -0.66
C PHE A 92 -12.69 23.57 -1.13
N LYS A 93 -13.96 23.94 -1.17
CA LYS A 93 -14.38 25.31 -1.48
C LYS A 93 -13.93 26.31 -0.40
N GLU A 94 -14.01 25.97 0.88
CA GLU A 94 -13.54 26.82 1.97
C GLU A 94 -12.03 27.05 1.91
N ALA A 95 -11.28 26.11 1.37
CA ALA A 95 -9.85 26.24 1.08
C ALA A 95 -9.56 26.88 -0.31
N ASP A 96 -10.49 27.68 -0.85
CA ASP A 96 -10.37 28.37 -2.14
C ASP A 96 -10.00 27.45 -3.34
N TYR A 97 -10.42 26.18 -3.29
CA TYR A 97 -10.07 25.14 -4.26
C TYR A 97 -8.55 24.90 -4.37
N ASP A 98 -7.80 25.29 -3.35
CA ASP A 98 -6.38 25.02 -3.24
C ASP A 98 -6.15 23.77 -2.39
N PHE A 99 -5.53 22.77 -3.00
CA PHE A 99 -5.29 21.50 -2.34
C PHE A 99 -4.24 21.57 -1.23
N GLU A 100 -3.21 22.42 -1.40
CA GLU A 100 -2.18 22.62 -0.38
C GLU A 100 -2.75 23.35 0.84
N ALA A 101 -3.55 24.39 0.61
CA ALA A 101 -4.25 25.10 1.66
C ALA A 101 -5.21 24.17 2.41
N LEU A 102 -5.96 23.31 1.71
CA LEU A 102 -6.84 22.31 2.29
C LEU A 102 -6.06 21.36 3.22
N ILE A 103 -4.96 20.79 2.75
CA ILE A 103 -4.15 19.87 3.56
C ILE A 103 -3.52 20.58 4.76
N ALA A 104 -3.11 21.84 4.61
CA ALA A 104 -2.62 22.64 5.72
C ALA A 104 -3.73 22.86 6.78
N SER A 105 -4.95 23.21 6.36
CA SER A 105 -6.10 23.36 7.25
C SER A 105 -6.45 22.07 7.98
N VAL A 106 -6.44 20.93 7.26
CA VAL A 106 -6.65 19.60 7.90
C VAL A 106 -5.58 19.34 8.97
N LYS A 107 -4.34 19.72 8.75
CA LYS A 107 -3.25 19.48 9.71
C LYS A 107 -3.30 20.39 10.93
N THR A 108 -3.70 21.66 10.77
CA THR A 108 -3.47 22.70 11.80
C THR A 108 -4.73 23.34 12.36
N ASP A 109 -5.88 23.26 11.68
CA ASP A 109 -7.11 23.92 12.09
C ASP A 109 -8.08 22.93 12.73
N ASP A 110 -8.31 23.10 14.04
CA ASP A 110 -9.19 22.22 14.82
C ASP A 110 -10.67 22.42 14.48
N ASP A 111 -11.08 23.64 14.20
CA ASP A 111 -12.48 23.97 13.91
C ASP A 111 -12.85 23.47 12.51
N PHE A 112 -11.95 23.62 11.55
CA PHE A 112 -12.07 23.06 10.20
C PHE A 112 -12.23 21.53 10.26
N VAL A 113 -11.33 20.85 10.96
CA VAL A 113 -11.35 19.38 11.08
C VAL A 113 -12.64 18.88 11.73
N LYS A 114 -13.08 19.51 12.81
CA LYS A 114 -14.36 19.15 13.49
C LYS A 114 -15.57 19.46 12.61
N GLY A 115 -15.55 20.61 11.94
CA GLY A 115 -16.65 21.05 11.07
C GLY A 115 -16.91 20.04 9.92
N TYR A 116 -15.88 19.49 9.35
CA TYR A 116 -15.96 18.55 8.23
C TYR A 116 -15.75 17.08 8.62
N LYS A 117 -15.57 16.77 9.93
CA LYS A 117 -15.35 15.40 10.45
C LYS A 117 -14.12 14.71 9.84
N LEU A 118 -13.02 15.42 9.77
CA LEU A 118 -11.77 14.97 9.15
C LEU A 118 -10.70 14.50 10.16
N GLU A 119 -11.10 14.14 11.40
CA GLU A 119 -10.19 13.74 12.47
C GLU A 119 -9.32 12.53 12.06
N ALA A 120 -9.92 11.51 11.45
CA ALA A 120 -9.20 10.32 10.99
C ALA A 120 -8.22 10.64 9.85
N LEU A 121 -8.59 11.57 8.97
CA LEU A 121 -7.69 12.04 7.91
C LEU A 121 -6.51 12.81 8.52
N ARG A 122 -6.76 13.72 9.46
CA ARG A 122 -5.72 14.46 10.18
C ARG A 122 -4.73 13.51 10.84
N GLU A 123 -5.24 12.54 11.60
CA GLU A 123 -4.39 11.54 12.26
C GLU A 123 -3.48 10.84 11.24
N THR A 124 -4.03 10.42 10.11
CA THR A 124 -3.27 9.76 9.04
C THR A 124 -2.22 10.69 8.42
N LEU A 125 -2.56 11.95 8.17
CA LEU A 125 -1.66 12.92 7.53
C LEU A 125 -0.56 13.47 8.43
N THR A 126 -0.70 13.33 9.76
CA THR A 126 0.27 13.81 10.75
C THR A 126 1.23 12.73 11.23
N LEU A 127 1.12 11.50 10.76
CA LEU A 127 2.10 10.45 11.05
C LEU A 127 3.45 10.79 10.40
N ASP A 128 4.52 10.63 11.17
CA ASP A 128 5.91 10.86 10.69
C ASP A 128 6.48 9.64 9.95
N TYR A 129 5.70 8.59 9.77
CA TYR A 129 6.13 7.33 9.18
C TYR A 129 5.03 6.71 8.31
N PRO A 130 5.39 5.90 7.29
CA PRO A 130 4.41 5.13 6.53
C PRO A 130 3.68 4.12 7.41
N SER A 131 2.36 4.12 7.36
CA SER A 131 1.52 3.18 8.11
C SER A 131 0.46 2.57 7.20
N TYR A 132 0.43 1.23 7.10
CA TYR A 132 -0.50 0.48 6.28
C TYR A 132 -1.15 -0.64 7.07
N ILE A 133 -2.43 -0.87 6.85
CA ILE A 133 -3.18 -1.96 7.48
C ILE A 133 -3.64 -2.94 6.40
N LEU A 134 -3.16 -4.18 6.48
CA LEU A 134 -3.64 -5.29 5.67
C LEU A 134 -4.84 -5.96 6.35
N ALA A 135 -6.04 -5.54 5.99
CA ALA A 135 -7.28 -6.07 6.55
C ALA A 135 -7.72 -7.35 5.82
N LEU A 136 -7.75 -8.47 6.55
CA LEU A 136 -8.26 -9.75 6.08
C LEU A 136 -9.45 -10.20 6.93
N ALA A 137 -10.43 -10.82 6.29
CA ALA A 137 -11.59 -11.39 6.98
C ALA A 137 -11.18 -12.42 8.06
N MET A 138 -12.07 -12.67 9.01
CA MET A 138 -11.89 -13.76 9.97
C MET A 138 -11.75 -15.10 9.23
N GLY A 139 -10.86 -15.96 9.69
CA GLY A 139 -10.62 -17.27 9.06
C GLY A 139 -9.79 -17.23 7.77
N ALA A 140 -9.42 -16.06 7.25
CA ALA A 140 -8.60 -15.94 6.04
C ALA A 140 -7.13 -16.35 6.23
N GLY A 141 -6.72 -16.74 7.45
CA GLY A 141 -5.36 -17.20 7.74
C GLY A 141 -4.34 -16.10 7.92
N LYS A 142 -4.65 -15.07 8.70
CA LYS A 142 -3.75 -13.94 9.03
C LYS A 142 -2.38 -14.41 9.53
N THR A 143 -2.33 -15.44 10.38
CA THR A 143 -1.07 -15.97 10.93
C THR A 143 -0.18 -16.54 9.82
N VAL A 144 -0.77 -17.20 8.82
CA VAL A 144 -0.03 -17.71 7.65
C VAL A 144 0.55 -16.55 6.83
N LEU A 145 -0.22 -15.48 6.62
CA LEU A 145 0.25 -14.28 5.93
C LEU A 145 1.42 -13.63 6.68
N ILE A 146 1.31 -13.46 8.00
CA ILE A 146 2.38 -12.91 8.82
C ILE A 146 3.65 -13.77 8.68
N GLY A 147 3.53 -15.09 8.78
CA GLY A 147 4.63 -16.01 8.57
C GLY A 147 5.25 -15.91 7.18
N ALA A 148 4.42 -15.74 6.13
CA ALA A 148 4.88 -15.54 4.77
C ALA A 148 5.65 -14.22 4.61
N ILE A 149 5.15 -13.12 5.19
CA ILE A 149 5.85 -11.82 5.17
C ILE A 149 7.22 -11.95 5.86
N PHE A 150 7.30 -12.52 7.06
CA PHE A 150 8.58 -12.71 7.75
C PHE A 150 9.56 -13.57 6.94
N ALA A 151 9.10 -14.68 6.39
CA ALA A 151 9.94 -15.57 5.60
C ALA A 151 10.49 -14.86 4.35
N THR A 152 9.65 -14.11 3.66
CA THR A 152 10.03 -13.39 2.44
C THR A 152 10.94 -12.18 2.73
N GLU A 153 10.70 -11.44 3.81
CA GLU A 153 11.62 -10.36 4.26
C GLU A 153 13.01 -10.92 4.58
N PHE A 154 13.07 -12.08 5.24
CA PHE A 154 14.35 -12.70 5.56
C PHE A 154 15.15 -13.09 4.31
N VAL A 155 14.47 -13.57 3.26
CA VAL A 155 15.10 -13.88 1.97
C VAL A 155 15.54 -12.61 1.26
N CYS A 156 14.72 -11.56 1.27
CA CYS A 156 15.04 -10.28 0.65
C CYS A 156 16.31 -9.65 1.27
N VAL A 157 16.40 -9.64 2.60
CA VAL A 157 17.61 -9.12 3.31
C VAL A 157 18.85 -9.94 2.95
N LYS A 158 18.75 -11.28 2.90
CA LYS A 158 19.90 -12.12 2.53
C LYS A 158 20.36 -11.90 1.10
N SER A 159 19.45 -11.72 0.15
CA SER A 159 19.82 -11.45 -1.25
C SER A 159 20.53 -10.11 -1.43
N GLN A 160 20.17 -9.11 -0.63
CA GLN A 160 20.86 -7.81 -0.63
C GLN A 160 22.24 -7.87 0.02
N VAL A 161 22.41 -8.62 1.12
CA VAL A 161 23.70 -8.76 1.82
C VAL A 161 24.68 -9.61 1.02
N GLY A 162 24.21 -10.62 0.26
CA GLY A 162 25.05 -11.43 -0.60
C GLY A 162 25.71 -10.65 -1.76
N THR A 163 25.14 -9.53 -2.15
CA THR A 163 25.70 -8.64 -3.19
C THR A 163 26.84 -7.73 -2.66
N PHE A 164 26.99 -7.61 -1.34
CA PHE A 164 28.08 -6.82 -0.68
C PHE A 164 29.25 -7.67 -0.16
N GLY A 165 29.24 -8.98 -0.39
CA GLY A 165 30.19 -9.93 0.18
C GLY A 165 31.31 -10.42 -0.75
N GLU A 166 31.45 -9.86 -1.95
CA GLU A 166 32.60 -10.10 -2.84
C GLU A 166 33.47 -8.84 -2.92
N PHE A 167 34.28 -8.64 -1.89
CA PHE A 167 35.51 -7.82 -1.93
C PHE A 167 36.65 -8.59 -1.31
#